data_3dffb91c6becb1864c61a0d84ad341c3
#
_entry.id   3dffb91c6becb1864c61a0d84ad341c3
#
_cell.length_a   1.000
_cell.length_b   1.000
_cell.length_c   1.000
_cell.angle_alpha   90.00
_cell.angle_beta   90.00
_cell.angle_gamma   90.00
#
_symmetry.space_group_name_H-M   'P 1'
#
loop_
_entity.id
_entity.type
_entity.pdbx_description
1 polymer ?
#
loop_
_entity_poly.entity_id
_entity_poly.type
_entity_poly.pdbx_seq_one_letter_code
_entity_poly.pdbx_strand_id
1 'polypeptide(L)'
;MHHIKTAADLNCFLNSMVAVSQPTVDKIIFGAEATLINKIGTCWIASMDVLRKAVFEGVNIIITHEPTFYSYADLEGDDLEFSWARKIMDYTRGELSYLKIIEQKKEFLHKNNLVIIRCHDVMDREPTFGMSKALAQQLELDVTNIVASDDMYHVYAIEPDSAINITKRFAKNLKIYSSWHSILWR
;
A
#
# COMPACT_ATOMS: atom_id res chain seq x y z
N MET A 1 -10.55 15.16 21.36
CA MET A 1 -9.80 14.08 20.70
C MET A 1 -10.68 12.84 20.70
N HIS A 2 -11.10 12.35 19.55
CA HIS A 2 -11.75 11.04 19.49
C HIS A 2 -10.70 9.98 19.87
N HIS A 3 -11.02 9.18 20.88
CA HIS A 3 -10.16 8.07 21.27
C HIS A 3 -10.29 6.96 20.22
N ILE A 4 -9.22 6.71 19.47
CA ILE A 4 -9.14 5.59 18.53
C ILE A 4 -9.03 4.31 19.35
N LYS A 5 -10.10 3.50 19.36
CA LYS A 5 -10.19 2.27 20.15
C LYS A 5 -10.47 1.03 19.30
N THR A 6 -11.15 1.22 18.17
CA THR A 6 -11.59 0.14 17.31
C THR A 6 -10.96 0.22 15.92
N ALA A 7 -11.08 -0.85 15.14
CA ALA A 7 -10.68 -0.86 13.74
C ALA A 7 -11.42 0.22 12.93
N ALA A 8 -12.72 0.42 13.20
CA ALA A 8 -13.51 1.48 12.57
C ALA A 8 -12.97 2.87 12.88
N ASP A 9 -12.66 3.16 14.18
CA ASP A 9 -12.09 4.45 14.56
C ASP A 9 -10.76 4.71 13.85
N LEU A 10 -9.91 3.68 13.75
CA LEU A 10 -8.63 3.78 13.05
C LEU A 10 -8.82 4.02 11.57
N ASN A 11 -9.73 3.29 10.92
CA ASN A 11 -10.03 3.48 9.51
C ASN A 11 -10.57 4.90 9.23
N CYS A 12 -11.48 5.40 10.07
CA CYS A 12 -11.96 6.77 9.98
C CYS A 12 -10.84 7.80 10.15
N PHE A 13 -9.94 7.57 11.10
CA PHE A 13 -8.79 8.45 11.31
C PHE A 13 -7.88 8.49 10.07
N LEU A 14 -7.50 7.34 9.54
CA LEU A 14 -6.65 7.27 8.33
C LEU A 14 -7.31 8.01 7.16
N ASN A 15 -8.58 7.76 6.88
CA ASN A 15 -9.31 8.42 5.79
C ASN A 15 -9.55 9.92 6.03
N SER A 16 -9.34 10.41 7.24
CA SER A 16 -9.45 11.85 7.55
C SER A 16 -8.16 12.64 7.31
N MET A 17 -7.04 11.97 7.07
CA MET A 17 -5.72 12.59 6.95
C MET A 17 -5.59 13.44 5.68
N VAL A 18 -6.19 12.98 4.59
CA VAL A 18 -6.23 13.72 3.32
C VAL A 18 -7.54 13.43 2.59
N ALA A 19 -8.05 14.44 1.88
CA ALA A 19 -9.23 14.26 1.04
C ALA A 19 -8.87 13.41 -0.19
N VAL A 20 -9.50 12.25 -0.32
CA VAL A 20 -9.34 11.36 -1.46
C VAL A 20 -10.62 11.33 -2.27
N SER A 21 -10.49 11.45 -3.60
CA SER A 21 -11.62 11.33 -4.52
C SER A 21 -12.26 9.94 -4.43
N GLN A 22 -13.58 9.90 -4.44
CA GLN A 22 -14.30 8.63 -4.49
C GLN A 22 -14.43 8.14 -5.94
N PRO A 23 -14.40 6.83 -6.16
CA PRO A 23 -14.25 5.76 -5.19
C PRO A 23 -12.79 5.57 -4.74
N THR A 24 -12.57 5.13 -3.50
CA THR A 24 -11.25 4.79 -2.95
C THR A 24 -11.15 3.31 -2.58
N VAL A 25 -9.92 2.81 -2.58
CA VAL A 25 -9.60 1.45 -2.11
C VAL A 25 -9.33 1.40 -0.60
N ASP A 26 -9.31 2.55 0.08
CA ASP A 26 -8.95 2.68 1.50
C ASP A 26 -10.13 2.35 2.41
N LYS A 27 -10.12 1.14 2.95
CA LYS A 27 -11.19 0.61 3.80
C LYS A 27 -10.73 -0.60 4.61
N ILE A 28 -11.56 -1.01 5.55
CA ILE A 28 -11.43 -2.33 6.18
C ILE A 28 -11.78 -3.39 5.13
N ILE A 29 -10.81 -4.19 4.73
CA ILE A 29 -10.98 -5.23 3.70
C ILE A 29 -11.21 -6.61 4.29
N PHE A 30 -10.93 -6.80 5.58
CA PHE A 30 -11.20 -8.04 6.30
C PHE A 30 -11.31 -7.80 7.81
N GLY A 31 -12.19 -8.58 8.47
CA GLY A 31 -12.38 -8.56 9.92
C GLY A 31 -13.50 -7.62 10.37
N ALA A 32 -13.77 -7.60 11.67
CA ALA A 32 -14.88 -6.84 12.22
C ALA A 32 -14.48 -5.40 12.56
N GLU A 33 -15.27 -4.44 12.14
CA GLU A 33 -15.07 -3.00 12.39
C GLU A 33 -15.00 -2.66 13.88
N ALA A 34 -15.78 -3.39 14.71
CA ALA A 34 -15.82 -3.18 16.16
C ALA A 34 -14.64 -3.83 16.91
N THR A 35 -13.69 -4.46 16.21
CA THR A 35 -12.53 -5.09 16.84
C THR A 35 -11.72 -4.05 17.60
N LEU A 36 -11.52 -4.27 18.91
CA LEU A 36 -10.67 -3.41 19.74
C LEU A 36 -9.22 -3.54 19.31
N ILE A 37 -8.54 -2.42 19.26
CA ILE A 37 -7.11 -2.36 18.92
C ILE A 37 -6.31 -2.83 20.12
N ASN A 38 -5.53 -3.89 19.95
CA ASN A 38 -4.52 -4.33 20.89
C ASN A 38 -3.13 -3.84 20.45
N LYS A 39 -2.74 -4.19 19.24
CA LYS A 39 -1.46 -3.79 18.64
C LYS A 39 -1.62 -3.63 17.14
N ILE A 40 -1.08 -2.55 16.59
CA ILE A 40 -1.12 -2.24 15.16
C ILE A 40 0.21 -2.65 14.52
N GLY A 41 0.12 -3.31 13.37
CA GLY A 41 1.25 -3.54 12.48
C GLY A 41 1.03 -2.85 11.14
N THR A 42 2.11 -2.40 10.51
CA THR A 42 2.08 -1.84 9.16
C THR A 42 2.93 -2.67 8.21
N CYS A 43 2.51 -2.79 6.97
CA CYS A 43 3.27 -3.48 5.94
C CYS A 43 2.94 -2.94 4.55
N TRP A 44 3.85 -3.19 3.61
CA TRP A 44 3.58 -2.87 2.20
C TRP A 44 2.51 -3.81 1.64
N ILE A 45 2.70 -5.11 1.82
CA ILE A 45 1.75 -6.15 1.42
C ILE A 45 1.57 -7.18 2.54
N ALA A 46 0.34 -7.56 2.82
CA ALA A 46 0.01 -8.56 3.84
C ALA A 46 0.23 -10.00 3.30
N SER A 47 1.51 -10.39 3.12
CA SER A 47 1.89 -11.75 2.76
C SER A 47 1.65 -12.72 3.93
N MET A 48 1.58 -14.04 3.65
CA MET A 48 1.41 -15.04 4.72
C MET A 48 2.52 -14.98 5.78
N ASP A 49 3.75 -14.64 5.40
CA ASP A 49 4.85 -14.51 6.36
C ASP A 49 4.69 -13.28 7.25
N VAL A 50 4.22 -12.15 6.68
CA VAL A 50 3.86 -10.96 7.45
C VAL A 50 2.74 -11.27 8.42
N LEU A 51 1.69 -11.99 7.99
CA LEU A 51 0.56 -12.37 8.83
C LEU A 51 0.99 -13.29 9.99
N ARG A 52 1.83 -14.29 9.72
CA ARG A 52 2.39 -15.15 10.77
C ARG A 52 3.20 -14.38 11.79
N LYS A 53 4.04 -13.45 11.32
CA LYS A 53 4.82 -12.57 12.19
C LYS A 53 3.91 -11.65 13.00
N ALA A 54 2.86 -11.09 12.41
CA ALA A 54 1.88 -10.26 13.12
C ALA A 54 1.24 -11.02 14.29
N VAL A 55 0.79 -12.26 14.06
CA VAL A 55 0.24 -13.11 15.14
C VAL A 55 1.27 -13.37 16.23
N PHE A 56 2.50 -13.74 15.85
CA PHE A 56 3.59 -13.99 16.81
C PHE A 56 3.88 -12.77 17.70
N GLU A 57 3.82 -11.56 17.12
CA GLU A 57 4.02 -10.29 17.81
C GLU A 57 2.79 -9.77 18.56
N GLY A 58 1.66 -10.48 18.54
CA GLY A 58 0.40 -10.06 19.17
C GLY A 58 -0.30 -8.88 18.48
N VAL A 59 0.01 -8.65 17.22
CA VAL A 59 -0.69 -7.67 16.36
C VAL A 59 -2.06 -8.22 16.00
N ASN A 60 -3.10 -7.40 16.12
CA ASN A 60 -4.45 -7.78 15.72
C ASN A 60 -5.07 -6.87 14.65
N ILE A 61 -4.48 -5.68 14.42
CA ILE A 61 -4.86 -4.79 13.32
C ILE A 61 -3.65 -4.60 12.41
N ILE A 62 -3.81 -4.85 11.12
CA ILE A 62 -2.76 -4.67 10.12
C ILE A 62 -3.21 -3.61 9.12
N ILE A 63 -2.39 -2.57 8.96
CA ILE A 63 -2.55 -1.58 7.90
C ILE A 63 -1.63 -1.99 6.75
N THR A 64 -2.20 -2.20 5.57
CA THR A 64 -1.46 -2.59 4.37
C THR A 64 -1.64 -1.55 3.27
N HIS A 65 -0.62 -1.34 2.46
CA HIS A 65 -0.70 -0.46 1.30
C HIS A 65 -1.28 -1.22 0.09
N GLU A 66 -0.70 -2.35 -0.26
CA GLU A 66 -1.09 -3.15 -1.40
C GLU A 66 -2.27 -4.10 -1.12
N PRO A 67 -2.97 -4.58 -2.17
CA PRO A 67 -4.05 -5.53 -2.04
C PRO A 67 -3.65 -6.80 -1.28
N THR A 68 -4.53 -7.28 -0.42
CA THR A 68 -4.30 -8.48 0.39
C THR A 68 -4.76 -9.76 -0.31
N PHE A 69 -5.88 -9.72 -1.02
CA PHE A 69 -6.52 -10.90 -1.59
C PHE A 69 -6.50 -10.93 -3.11
N TYR A 70 -7.02 -9.89 -3.73
CA TYR A 70 -7.17 -9.81 -5.18
C TYR A 70 -6.17 -8.81 -5.75
N SER A 71 -5.86 -8.99 -7.04
CA SER A 71 -5.06 -7.99 -7.73
C SER A 71 -5.77 -6.64 -7.70
N TYR A 72 -5.03 -5.61 -7.44
CA TYR A 72 -5.30 -4.19 -7.50
C TYR A 72 -6.23 -3.63 -6.40
N ALA A 73 -7.48 -3.99 -6.31
CA ALA A 73 -8.42 -3.22 -5.50
C ALA A 73 -9.02 -3.97 -4.30
N ASP A 74 -8.72 -5.25 -4.12
CA ASP A 74 -9.37 -6.13 -3.11
C ASP A 74 -10.92 -6.05 -3.13
N LEU A 75 -11.48 -5.71 -4.30
CA LEU A 75 -12.91 -5.50 -4.46
C LEU A 75 -13.61 -6.83 -4.73
N GLU A 76 -14.72 -7.05 -4.04
CA GLU A 76 -15.63 -8.17 -4.26
C GLU A 76 -16.94 -7.67 -4.87
N GLY A 77 -17.51 -8.43 -5.82
CA GLY A 77 -18.86 -8.17 -6.32
C GLY A 77 -18.98 -7.06 -7.36
N ASP A 78 -20.16 -6.45 -7.41
CA ASP A 78 -20.53 -5.45 -8.42
C ASP A 78 -20.12 -4.01 -8.07
N ASP A 79 -19.50 -3.79 -6.92
CA ASP A 79 -19.02 -2.47 -6.45
C ASP A 79 -17.85 -1.90 -7.31
N LEU A 80 -17.61 -2.48 -8.48
CA LEU A 80 -16.54 -2.09 -9.38
C LEU A 80 -16.99 -0.95 -10.28
N GLU A 81 -16.91 0.26 -9.78
CA GLU A 81 -16.98 1.47 -10.62
C GLU A 81 -15.76 1.58 -11.57
N PHE A 82 -14.71 0.81 -11.31
CA PHE A 82 -13.52 0.72 -12.16
C PHE A 82 -13.65 -0.40 -13.19
N SER A 83 -14.14 -0.11 -14.37
CA SER A 83 -14.31 -1.11 -15.45
C SER A 83 -13.03 -1.84 -15.84
N TRP A 84 -11.87 -1.20 -15.68
CA TRP A 84 -10.55 -1.77 -15.94
C TRP A 84 -10.09 -2.71 -14.80
N ALA A 85 -10.38 -2.38 -13.53
CA ALA A 85 -10.09 -3.24 -12.39
C ALA A 85 -10.89 -4.55 -12.46
N ARG A 86 -12.15 -4.49 -12.93
CA ARG A 86 -12.97 -5.69 -13.17
C ARG A 86 -12.30 -6.66 -14.13
N LYS A 87 -11.77 -6.19 -15.26
CA LYS A 87 -11.07 -7.03 -16.24
C LYS A 87 -9.86 -7.75 -15.66
N ILE A 88 -9.06 -7.05 -14.85
CA ILE A 88 -7.90 -7.65 -14.18
C ILE A 88 -8.34 -8.69 -13.14
N MET A 89 -9.39 -8.40 -12.39
CA MET A 89 -9.93 -9.33 -11.40
C MET A 89 -10.52 -10.58 -12.04
N ASP A 90 -11.26 -10.44 -13.14
CA ASP A 90 -11.82 -11.57 -13.87
C ASP A 90 -10.72 -12.50 -14.39
N TYR A 91 -9.61 -11.93 -14.89
CA TYR A 91 -8.45 -12.70 -15.33
C TYR A 91 -7.79 -13.47 -14.17
N THR A 92 -7.57 -12.82 -13.02
CA THR A 92 -6.90 -13.44 -11.86
C THR A 92 -7.78 -14.43 -11.12
N ARG A 93 -9.11 -14.23 -11.09
CA ARG A 93 -10.07 -15.16 -10.50
C ARG A 93 -10.20 -16.48 -11.27
N GLY A 94 -9.83 -16.50 -12.56
CA GLY A 94 -9.84 -17.71 -13.38
C GLY A 94 -8.77 -18.74 -13.00
N GLU A 95 -7.78 -18.39 -12.17
CA GLU A 95 -6.72 -19.31 -11.76
C GLU A 95 -7.04 -20.00 -10.43
N LEU A 96 -7.37 -21.28 -10.47
CA LEU A 96 -7.68 -22.11 -9.29
C LEU A 96 -6.61 -22.07 -8.19
N SER A 97 -5.32 -21.95 -8.57
CA SER A 97 -4.22 -21.82 -7.62
C SER A 97 -4.28 -20.52 -6.80
N TYR A 98 -4.69 -19.44 -7.45
CA TYR A 98 -4.81 -18.13 -6.81
C TYR A 98 -5.95 -18.08 -5.81
N LEU A 99 -7.12 -18.64 -6.18
CA LEU A 99 -8.27 -18.76 -5.28
C LEU A 99 -7.93 -19.55 -4.01
N LYS A 100 -7.17 -20.63 -4.14
CA LYS A 100 -6.72 -21.44 -3.00
C LYS A 100 -5.87 -20.65 -2.01
N ILE A 101 -4.99 -19.80 -2.51
CA ILE A 101 -4.13 -18.92 -1.69
C ILE A 101 -4.99 -17.89 -0.94
N ILE A 102 -5.99 -17.32 -1.61
CA ILE A 102 -6.90 -16.36 -1.00
C ILE A 102 -7.70 -17.01 0.13
N GLU A 103 -8.27 -18.18 -0.11
CA GLU A 103 -9.02 -18.95 0.91
C GLU A 103 -8.14 -19.25 2.13
N GLN A 104 -6.96 -19.79 1.93
CA GLN A 104 -6.00 -20.06 3.02
C GLN A 104 -5.66 -18.79 3.82
N LYS A 105 -5.51 -17.67 3.14
CA LYS A 105 -5.24 -16.39 3.79
C LYS A 105 -6.45 -15.92 4.61
N LYS A 106 -7.66 -15.99 4.06
CA LYS A 106 -8.89 -15.65 4.77
C LYS A 106 -9.12 -16.55 6.00
N GLU A 107 -8.92 -17.85 5.88
CA GLU A 107 -8.98 -18.79 7.00
C GLU A 107 -7.98 -18.45 8.11
N PHE A 108 -6.74 -18.14 7.73
CA PHE A 108 -5.70 -17.74 8.69
C PHE A 108 -6.08 -16.46 9.43
N LEU A 109 -6.56 -15.45 8.73
CA LEU A 109 -7.01 -14.19 9.31
C LEU A 109 -8.18 -14.39 10.28
N HIS A 110 -9.18 -15.18 9.86
CA HIS A 110 -10.34 -15.50 10.69
C HIS A 110 -9.95 -16.25 11.97
N LYS A 111 -9.13 -17.31 11.83
CA LYS A 111 -8.64 -18.11 12.97
C LYS A 111 -7.91 -17.30 14.03
N ASN A 112 -7.21 -16.23 13.61
CA ASN A 112 -6.40 -15.41 14.50
C ASN A 112 -7.07 -14.06 14.86
N ASN A 113 -8.34 -13.86 14.49
CA ASN A 113 -9.08 -12.61 14.73
C ASN A 113 -8.35 -11.36 14.26
N LEU A 114 -7.71 -11.44 13.10
CA LEU A 114 -6.98 -10.31 12.50
C LEU A 114 -7.92 -9.42 11.70
N VAL A 115 -7.68 -8.11 11.76
CA VAL A 115 -8.34 -7.13 10.90
C VAL A 115 -7.31 -6.56 9.93
N ILE A 116 -7.68 -6.42 8.67
CA ILE A 116 -6.87 -5.78 7.63
C ILE A 116 -7.55 -4.49 7.20
N ILE A 117 -6.82 -3.39 7.31
CA ILE A 117 -7.20 -2.07 6.80
C ILE A 117 -6.29 -1.77 5.63
N ARG A 118 -6.85 -1.48 4.46
CA ARG A 118 -6.09 -0.94 3.35
C ARG A 118 -6.00 0.58 3.48
N CYS A 119 -4.82 1.12 3.31
CA CYS A 119 -4.55 2.55 3.30
C CYS A 119 -3.52 2.83 2.20
N HIS A 120 -4.00 3.03 0.99
CA HIS A 120 -3.22 3.22 -0.24
C HIS A 120 -3.34 4.67 -0.72
N ASP A 121 -4.55 5.07 -1.12
CA ASP A 121 -4.79 6.36 -1.74
C ASP A 121 -4.45 7.54 -0.81
N VAL A 122 -4.78 7.41 0.47
CA VAL A 122 -4.42 8.39 1.50
C VAL A 122 -2.90 8.51 1.64
N MET A 123 -2.19 7.37 1.70
CA MET A 123 -0.73 7.36 1.87
C MET A 123 0.01 7.89 0.65
N ASP A 124 -0.53 7.69 -0.54
CA ASP A 124 0.07 8.22 -1.76
C ASP A 124 -0.09 9.73 -1.88
N ARG A 125 -1.21 10.28 -1.38
CA ARG A 125 -1.57 11.70 -1.51
C ARG A 125 -1.21 12.56 -0.30
N GLU A 126 -0.81 11.96 0.82
CA GLU A 126 -0.51 12.72 2.03
C GLU A 126 0.67 13.70 1.77
N PRO A 127 0.46 15.03 1.96
CA PRO A 127 1.41 16.03 1.44
C PRO A 127 2.70 16.17 2.25
N THR A 128 2.77 15.64 3.47
CA THR A 128 3.93 15.82 4.35
C THR A 128 4.88 14.61 4.37
N PHE A 129 4.32 13.40 4.33
CA PHE A 129 5.08 12.14 4.38
C PHE A 129 4.59 11.09 3.39
N GLY A 130 3.66 11.43 2.50
CA GLY A 130 3.15 10.53 1.47
C GLY A 130 4.25 10.01 0.54
N MET A 131 3.93 8.95 -0.19
CA MET A 131 4.91 8.19 -1.00
C MET A 131 5.74 9.06 -1.93
N SER A 132 5.11 9.97 -2.68
CA SER A 132 5.80 10.84 -3.63
C SER A 132 6.82 11.74 -2.94
N LYS A 133 6.45 12.32 -1.79
CA LYS A 133 7.34 13.20 -1.04
C LYS A 133 8.46 12.44 -0.32
N ALA A 134 8.11 11.32 0.31
CA ALA A 134 9.10 10.47 0.97
C ALA A 134 10.16 9.99 -0.03
N LEU A 135 9.73 9.58 -1.23
CA LEU A 135 10.65 9.17 -2.29
C LEU A 135 11.52 10.33 -2.78
N ALA A 136 10.95 11.52 -3.00
CA ALA A 136 11.70 12.69 -3.40
C ALA A 136 12.78 13.06 -2.37
N GLN A 137 12.45 13.05 -1.09
CA GLN A 137 13.39 13.27 0.01
C GLN A 137 14.49 12.21 0.05
N GLN A 138 14.12 10.93 -0.09
CA GLN A 138 15.11 9.84 -0.12
C GLN A 138 16.05 9.94 -1.32
N LEU A 139 15.57 10.45 -2.46
CA LEU A 139 16.37 10.68 -3.66
C LEU A 139 17.16 11.99 -3.63
N GLU A 140 17.02 12.78 -2.55
CA GLU A 140 17.63 14.10 -2.40
C GLU A 140 17.24 15.05 -3.54
N LEU A 141 15.98 14.98 -3.98
CA LEU A 141 15.43 15.94 -4.93
C LEU A 141 15.06 17.25 -4.21
N ASP A 142 15.24 18.36 -4.88
CA ASP A 142 14.76 19.64 -4.37
C ASP A 142 13.22 19.67 -4.43
N VAL A 143 12.60 19.44 -3.30
CA VAL A 143 11.13 19.39 -3.18
C VAL A 143 10.45 20.74 -3.43
N THR A 144 11.21 21.82 -3.54
CA THR A 144 10.70 23.14 -3.91
C THR A 144 10.69 23.36 -5.42
N ASN A 145 11.44 22.55 -6.18
CA ASN A 145 11.59 22.65 -7.62
C ASN A 145 10.65 21.70 -8.39
N ILE A 146 9.35 21.77 -8.05
CA ILE A 146 8.31 21.01 -8.73
C ILE A 146 7.88 21.78 -9.97
N VAL A 147 8.00 21.17 -11.15
CA VAL A 147 7.61 21.76 -12.44
C VAL A 147 6.23 21.32 -12.92
N ALA A 148 5.75 20.18 -12.43
CA ALA A 148 4.38 19.70 -12.61
C ALA A 148 3.99 18.76 -11.50
N SER A 149 2.74 18.77 -11.11
CA SER A 149 2.20 17.81 -10.15
C SER A 149 0.70 17.58 -10.36
N ASP A 150 0.25 16.40 -9.98
CA ASP A 150 -1.14 16.09 -9.68
C ASP A 150 -1.24 15.51 -8.26
N ASP A 151 -2.35 14.91 -7.92
CA ASP A 151 -2.58 14.37 -6.57
C ASP A 151 -1.61 13.23 -6.18
N MET A 152 -1.04 12.52 -7.15
CA MET A 152 -0.21 11.32 -6.91
C MET A 152 1.22 11.48 -7.44
N TYR A 153 1.43 12.31 -8.45
CA TYR A 153 2.68 12.38 -9.19
C TYR A 153 3.29 13.78 -9.12
N HIS A 154 4.58 13.84 -8.90
CA HIS A 154 5.34 15.07 -8.95
C HIS A 154 6.48 14.95 -9.95
N VAL A 155 6.68 15.97 -10.75
CA VAL A 155 7.82 16.12 -11.67
C VAL A 155 8.75 17.16 -11.11
N TYR A 156 9.98 16.77 -10.87
CA TYR A 156 11.03 17.66 -10.34
C TYR A 156 12.01 18.04 -11.44
N ALA A 157 12.38 19.32 -11.51
CA ALA A 157 13.54 19.71 -12.29
C ALA A 157 14.82 19.29 -11.56
N ILE A 158 15.76 18.76 -12.29
CA ILE A 158 17.10 18.41 -11.80
C ILE A 158 18.16 19.05 -12.69
N GLU A 159 19.36 19.26 -12.15
CA GLU A 159 20.48 19.65 -12.97
C GLU A 159 20.78 18.59 -14.04
N PRO A 160 21.09 19.01 -15.28
CA PRO A 160 21.41 18.09 -16.35
C PRO A 160 22.59 17.18 -15.99
N ASP A 161 22.38 15.87 -16.11
CA ASP A 161 23.41 14.86 -15.89
C ASP A 161 23.15 13.63 -16.77
N SER A 162 24.13 12.76 -16.92
CA SER A 162 23.94 11.52 -17.66
C SER A 162 22.98 10.58 -16.94
N ALA A 163 22.20 9.81 -17.68
CA ALA A 163 21.29 8.80 -17.11
C ALA A 163 22.03 7.83 -16.18
N ILE A 164 23.27 7.47 -16.50
CA ILE A 164 24.14 6.60 -15.69
C ILE A 164 24.43 7.23 -14.32
N ASN A 165 24.79 8.51 -14.29
CA ASN A 165 25.10 9.20 -13.05
C ASN A 165 23.86 9.36 -12.18
N ILE A 166 22.72 9.73 -12.77
CA ILE A 166 21.43 9.83 -12.10
C ILE A 166 21.05 8.47 -11.48
N THR A 167 21.15 7.38 -12.26
CA THR A 167 20.85 6.02 -11.77
C THR A 167 21.77 5.62 -10.62
N LYS A 168 23.07 5.89 -10.71
CA LYS A 168 24.03 5.60 -9.63
C LYS A 168 23.71 6.37 -8.35
N ARG A 169 23.37 7.64 -8.46
CA ARG A 169 22.99 8.49 -7.33
C ARG A 169 21.71 7.94 -6.67
N PHE A 170 20.68 7.64 -7.44
CA PHE A 170 19.43 7.11 -6.92
C PHE A 170 19.60 5.73 -6.30
N ALA A 171 20.36 4.82 -6.94
CA ALA A 171 20.66 3.52 -6.38
C ALA A 171 21.38 3.60 -5.02
N LYS A 172 22.33 4.54 -4.90
CA LYS A 172 23.02 4.81 -3.62
C LYS A 172 22.04 5.30 -2.55
N ASN A 173 21.21 6.28 -2.87
CA ASN A 173 20.27 6.89 -1.92
C ASN A 173 19.17 5.92 -1.48
N LEU A 174 18.70 5.08 -2.39
CA LEU A 174 17.73 4.02 -2.10
C LEU A 174 18.37 2.77 -1.48
N LYS A 175 19.68 2.74 -1.28
CA LYS A 175 20.44 1.59 -0.76
C LYS A 175 20.22 0.31 -1.58
N ILE A 176 20.01 0.45 -2.87
CA ILE A 176 19.87 -0.67 -3.80
C ILE A 176 21.27 -1.21 -4.07
N TYR A 177 21.60 -2.33 -3.45
CA TYR A 177 22.91 -2.96 -3.62
C TYR A 177 23.05 -3.60 -5.01
N SER A 178 24.27 -3.60 -5.52
CA SER A 178 24.75 -3.81 -6.88
C SER A 178 24.40 -5.09 -7.64
N SER A 179 23.50 -5.92 -7.17
CA SER A 179 23.01 -7.09 -7.92
C SER A 179 22.21 -6.73 -9.19
N TRP A 180 21.79 -5.48 -9.33
CA TRP A 180 21.02 -4.99 -10.48
C TRP A 180 21.87 -4.55 -11.68
N HIS A 181 23.19 -4.38 -11.51
CA HIS A 181 24.07 -4.00 -12.63
C HIS A 181 24.13 -5.04 -13.75
N SER A 182 23.79 -6.31 -13.46
CA SER A 182 23.79 -7.38 -14.47
C SER A 182 22.46 -7.53 -15.23
N ILE A 183 21.39 -6.87 -14.81
CA ILE A 183 20.04 -7.03 -15.38
C ILE A 183 19.69 -5.92 -16.39
N LEU A 184 20.24 -4.73 -16.23
CA LEU A 184 19.88 -3.57 -17.07
C LEU A 184 20.67 -3.45 -18.39
N TRP A 185 21.64 -4.36 -18.66
CA TRP A 185 22.51 -4.26 -19.83
C TRP A 185 22.72 -5.61 -20.55
N ARG A 186 21.67 -6.43 -20.65
CA ARG A 186 21.66 -7.56 -21.60
C ARG A 186 20.60 -7.37 -22.65
#